data_87ffb2ffbb5bdb5c5ec961e3222a33f9
#
_entry.id   87ffb2ffbb5bdb5c5ec961e3222a33f9
#
_cell.length_a   1.000
_cell.length_b   1.000
_cell.length_c   1.000
_cell.angle_alpha   90.00
_cell.angle_beta   90.00
_cell.angle_gamma   90.00
#
_symmetry.space_group_name_H-M   'P 1'
#
loop_
_entity.id
_entity.type
_entity.pdbx_description
1 polymer ?
#
loop_
_entity_poly.entity_id
_entity_poly.type
_entity_poly.pdbx_seq_one_letter_code
_entity_poly.pdbx_strand_id
1 'polypeptide(L)'
;YMTVKAGLPWEFFAAIPCVIGLILGVARFNAPESVQWLKSKGRIKQAEESRLRLGIEAEEAKHEVKAAHQAALFKPINLKNLAYLSVFWICQAIPVTVLLMFGPVLIGALGTSNFDTDVGQLVLTDSFFLIGSLAAIKIVPHFARRPVILWTFGIMAVSLALLSPGQVLTNFVVCLLLSIYALSYGVQSVLDYVYPAELFPTSIRSTALGILGSVSRVGVFVVTLGFPMAFEGLGVSSVLLIGAAISMFGFVISWLFAPEPSHHSWVRSKNIRENT
;
A
#
# COMPACT_ATOMS: atom_id res chain seq x y z
N TYR A 1 23.38 6.05 3.72
CA TYR A 1 24.05 7.29 4.18
C TYR A 1 25.04 7.01 5.30
N MET A 2 24.57 6.51 6.43
CA MET A 2 25.44 6.20 7.58
C MET A 2 26.58 5.23 7.26
N THR A 3 26.36 4.25 6.39
CA THR A 3 27.40 3.28 6.04
C THR A 3 28.44 3.82 5.07
N VAL A 4 28.03 4.63 4.09
CA VAL A 4 28.99 5.28 3.20
C VAL A 4 29.93 6.19 4.02
N LYS A 5 29.40 6.92 5.02
CA LYS A 5 30.23 7.71 5.97
C LYS A 5 30.99 6.87 7.00
N ALA A 6 30.43 5.74 7.43
CA ALA A 6 31.04 4.87 8.43
C ALA A 6 32.00 3.81 7.83
N GLY A 7 32.13 3.76 6.50
CA GLY A 7 32.98 2.77 5.81
C GLY A 7 32.51 1.31 6.00
N LEU A 8 31.25 1.10 6.38
CA LEU A 8 30.71 -0.25 6.57
C LEU A 8 30.48 -0.92 5.22
N PRO A 9 30.80 -2.21 5.05
CA PRO A 9 30.52 -2.96 3.84
C PRO A 9 29.01 -2.99 3.54
N TRP A 10 28.63 -2.91 2.26
CA TRP A 10 27.21 -2.92 1.83
C TRP A 10 26.48 -4.22 2.21
N GLU A 11 27.23 -5.32 2.43
CA GLU A 11 26.71 -6.62 2.85
C GLU A 11 25.95 -6.55 4.18
N PHE A 12 26.35 -5.63 5.08
CA PHE A 12 25.62 -5.42 6.34
C PHE A 12 24.17 -4.96 6.12
N PHE A 13 23.90 -4.18 5.08
CA PHE A 13 22.52 -3.78 4.75
C PHE A 13 21.69 -4.93 4.23
N ALA A 14 22.29 -5.78 3.39
CA ALA A 14 21.62 -6.97 2.90
C ALA A 14 21.34 -7.97 4.03
N ALA A 15 22.17 -8.00 5.07
CA ALA A 15 22.00 -8.87 6.22
C ALA A 15 20.82 -8.46 7.12
N ILE A 16 20.53 -7.15 7.27
CA ILE A 16 19.46 -6.65 8.17
C ILE A 16 18.08 -7.25 7.82
N PRO A 17 17.57 -7.17 6.58
CA PRO A 17 16.30 -7.80 6.21
C PRO A 17 16.31 -9.32 6.40
N CYS A 18 17.45 -9.98 6.14
CA CYS A 18 17.59 -11.43 6.33
C CYS A 18 17.46 -11.81 7.82
N VAL A 19 18.11 -11.08 8.71
CA VAL A 19 18.01 -11.32 10.16
C VAL A 19 16.60 -11.10 10.66
N ILE A 20 15.95 -9.99 10.25
CA ILE A 20 14.55 -9.71 10.60
C ILE A 20 13.63 -10.80 10.07
N GLY A 21 13.81 -11.22 8.82
CA GLY A 21 13.05 -12.31 8.20
C GLY A 21 13.22 -13.64 8.94
N LEU A 22 14.43 -13.93 9.40
CA LEU A 22 14.75 -15.13 10.18
C LEU A 22 14.05 -15.10 11.56
N ILE A 23 14.12 -13.97 12.27
CA ILE A 23 13.44 -13.78 13.57
C ILE A 23 11.92 -13.95 13.40
N LEU A 24 11.32 -13.32 12.40
CA LEU A 24 9.89 -13.45 12.13
C LEU A 24 9.51 -14.86 11.68
N GLY A 25 10.38 -15.53 10.90
CA GLY A 25 10.22 -16.94 10.51
C GLY A 25 10.17 -17.86 11.73
N VAL A 26 11.15 -17.72 12.63
CA VAL A 26 11.21 -18.51 13.88
C VAL A 26 9.99 -18.22 14.78
N ALA A 27 9.61 -16.96 14.94
CA ALA A 27 8.43 -16.57 15.71
C ALA A 27 7.15 -17.21 15.16
N ARG A 28 7.06 -17.40 13.84
CA ARG A 28 5.89 -18.00 13.18
C ARG A 28 5.74 -19.50 13.44
N PHE A 29 6.80 -20.23 13.76
CA PHE A 29 6.69 -21.66 14.09
C PHE A 29 5.80 -21.93 15.30
N ASN A 30 5.74 -21.00 16.26
CA ASN A 30 4.91 -21.10 17.45
C ASN A 30 3.52 -20.43 17.29
N ALA A 31 3.27 -19.78 16.16
CA ALA A 31 1.99 -19.10 15.93
C ALA A 31 0.89 -20.13 15.63
N PRO A 32 -0.27 -20.06 16.31
CA PRO A 32 -1.39 -20.93 16.01
C PRO A 32 -1.92 -20.65 14.60
N GLU A 33 -2.38 -21.71 13.95
CA GLU A 33 -3.01 -21.61 12.62
C GLU A 33 -4.32 -20.80 12.67
N SER A 34 -4.65 -20.15 11.55
CA SER A 34 -5.90 -19.39 11.45
C SER A 34 -7.12 -20.29 11.68
N VAL A 35 -7.96 -19.89 12.63
CA VAL A 35 -9.20 -20.59 12.98
C VAL A 35 -10.12 -20.75 11.75
N GLN A 36 -10.22 -19.70 10.92
CA GLN A 36 -11.04 -19.73 9.71
C GLN A 36 -10.47 -20.69 8.65
N TRP A 37 -9.15 -20.72 8.48
CA TRP A 37 -8.51 -21.64 7.56
C TRP A 37 -8.67 -23.10 7.99
N LEU A 38 -8.47 -23.41 9.28
CA LEU A 38 -8.67 -24.75 9.82
C LEU A 38 -10.12 -25.23 9.64
N LYS A 39 -11.10 -24.33 9.86
CA LYS A 39 -12.54 -24.63 9.59
C LYS A 39 -12.78 -24.90 8.11
N SER A 40 -12.18 -24.13 7.21
CA SER A 40 -12.34 -24.32 5.76
C SER A 40 -11.78 -25.66 5.27
N LYS A 41 -10.81 -26.23 6.00
CA LYS A 41 -10.20 -27.55 5.74
C LYS A 41 -10.89 -28.70 6.49
N GLY A 42 -11.98 -28.43 7.21
CA GLY A 42 -12.69 -29.45 8.01
C GLY A 42 -12.00 -29.87 9.29
N ARG A 43 -10.89 -29.19 9.68
CA ARG A 43 -10.10 -29.50 10.90
C ARG A 43 -10.70 -28.82 12.13
N ILE A 44 -11.95 -29.18 12.49
CA ILE A 44 -12.74 -28.46 13.52
C ILE A 44 -12.09 -28.53 14.90
N LYS A 45 -11.50 -29.66 15.29
CA LYS A 45 -10.82 -29.80 16.60
C LYS A 45 -9.62 -28.86 16.74
N GLN A 46 -8.79 -28.80 15.71
CA GLN A 46 -7.62 -27.91 15.69
C GLN A 46 -8.03 -26.43 15.60
N ALA A 47 -9.15 -26.13 14.93
CA ALA A 47 -9.71 -24.78 14.91
C ALA A 47 -10.14 -24.32 16.29
N GLU A 48 -10.74 -25.22 17.08
CA GLU A 48 -11.15 -24.91 18.45
C GLU A 48 -9.95 -24.74 19.39
N GLU A 49 -8.91 -25.55 19.27
CA GLU A 49 -7.65 -25.38 20.01
C GLU A 49 -6.97 -24.06 19.67
N SER A 50 -6.89 -23.71 18.39
CA SER A 50 -6.33 -22.43 17.94
C SER A 50 -7.16 -21.24 18.43
N ARG A 51 -8.49 -21.38 18.46
CA ARG A 51 -9.41 -20.37 18.99
C ARG A 51 -9.14 -20.08 20.45
N LEU A 52 -9.02 -21.13 21.27
CA LEU A 52 -8.73 -21.02 22.69
C LEU A 52 -7.36 -20.38 22.95
N ARG A 53 -6.32 -20.76 22.17
CA ARG A 53 -4.98 -20.16 22.26
C ARG A 53 -4.97 -18.67 21.90
N LEU A 54 -5.81 -18.25 20.96
CA LEU A 54 -5.91 -16.86 20.52
C LEU A 54 -6.86 -16.01 21.37
N GLY A 55 -7.59 -16.60 22.33
CA GLY A 55 -8.56 -15.90 23.18
C GLY A 55 -9.75 -15.33 22.41
N ILE A 56 -10.09 -15.90 21.24
CA ILE A 56 -11.20 -15.43 20.40
C ILE A 56 -12.52 -15.97 20.96
N GLU A 57 -13.49 -15.09 21.22
CA GLU A 57 -14.81 -15.48 21.70
C GLU A 57 -15.59 -16.29 20.64
N ALA A 58 -16.47 -17.19 21.11
CA ALA A 58 -17.19 -18.13 20.23
C ALA A 58 -18.12 -17.46 19.21
N GLU A 59 -18.53 -16.24 19.48
CA GLU A 59 -19.47 -15.49 18.66
C GLU A 59 -18.83 -14.90 17.38
N GLU A 60 -17.56 -14.51 17.46
CA GLU A 60 -16.79 -14.06 16.28
C GLU A 60 -16.48 -15.22 15.30
N ALA A 61 -16.58 -16.45 15.77
CA ALA A 61 -16.34 -17.65 14.97
C ALA A 61 -17.57 -18.13 14.17
N LYS A 62 -18.76 -17.52 14.36
CA LYS A 62 -20.01 -17.90 13.68
C LYS A 62 -20.19 -17.36 12.26
N HIS A 63 -19.23 -16.58 11.72
CA HIS A 63 -19.26 -16.31 10.30
C HIS A 63 -19.04 -17.62 9.54
N GLU A 64 -20.16 -18.17 9.10
CA GLU A 64 -20.25 -19.38 8.28
C GLU A 64 -19.22 -19.31 7.13
N VAL A 65 -18.18 -20.12 7.24
CA VAL A 65 -17.35 -20.49 6.10
C VAL A 65 -18.21 -21.39 5.22
N LYS A 66 -19.15 -20.81 4.47
CA LYS A 66 -19.65 -21.45 3.27
C LYS A 66 -18.42 -21.65 2.41
N ALA A 67 -18.11 -22.90 2.10
CA ALA A 67 -17.10 -23.28 1.11
C ALA A 67 -17.50 -22.65 -0.24
N ALA A 68 -17.15 -21.37 -0.39
CA ALA A 68 -17.39 -20.63 -1.60
C ALA A 68 -16.23 -21.00 -2.53
N HIS A 69 -16.51 -21.90 -3.44
CA HIS A 69 -15.65 -22.37 -4.51
C HIS A 69 -15.09 -21.17 -5.32
N GLN A 70 -14.02 -21.42 -6.07
CA GLN A 70 -13.41 -20.47 -7.02
C GLN A 70 -14.45 -19.78 -7.93
N ALA A 71 -15.59 -20.41 -8.19
CA ALA A 71 -16.75 -19.80 -8.86
C ALA A 71 -17.24 -18.46 -8.21
N ALA A 72 -16.96 -18.24 -6.92
CA ALA A 72 -17.32 -16.98 -6.28
C ALA A 72 -16.49 -15.79 -6.80
N LEU A 73 -15.25 -16.00 -7.25
CA LEU A 73 -14.42 -14.95 -7.82
C LEU A 73 -15.03 -14.37 -9.11
N PHE A 74 -15.66 -15.23 -9.92
CA PHE A 74 -16.26 -14.86 -11.20
C PHE A 74 -17.68 -14.27 -11.06
N LYS A 75 -18.18 -14.09 -9.85
CA LYS A 75 -19.43 -13.32 -9.66
C LYS A 75 -19.23 -11.91 -10.17
N PRO A 76 -20.22 -11.30 -10.88
CA PRO A 76 -20.09 -9.99 -11.50
C PRO A 76 -19.63 -8.90 -10.52
N ILE A 77 -20.10 -8.94 -9.27
CA ILE A 77 -19.70 -7.97 -8.25
C ILE A 77 -18.22 -8.10 -7.85
N ASN A 78 -17.73 -9.33 -7.70
CA ASN A 78 -16.33 -9.58 -7.33
C ASN A 78 -15.40 -9.25 -8.50
N LEU A 79 -15.81 -9.53 -9.72
CA LEU A 79 -15.05 -9.20 -10.93
C LEU A 79 -14.96 -7.68 -11.11
N LYS A 80 -16.05 -6.94 -10.85
CA LYS A 80 -16.05 -5.48 -10.87
C LYS A 80 -15.11 -4.90 -9.81
N ASN A 81 -15.15 -5.42 -8.58
CA ASN A 81 -14.27 -5.01 -7.51
C ASN A 81 -12.80 -5.33 -7.84
N LEU A 82 -12.54 -6.50 -8.43
CA LEU A 82 -11.20 -6.90 -8.84
C LEU A 82 -10.64 -5.99 -9.94
N ALA A 83 -11.44 -5.65 -10.95
CA ALA A 83 -11.05 -4.74 -12.01
C ALA A 83 -10.75 -3.35 -11.48
N TYR A 84 -11.63 -2.79 -10.64
CA TYR A 84 -11.41 -1.51 -9.98
C TYR A 84 -10.11 -1.49 -9.17
N LEU A 85 -9.94 -2.48 -8.27
CA LEU A 85 -8.76 -2.56 -7.43
C LEU A 85 -7.46 -2.80 -8.22
N SER A 86 -7.53 -3.50 -9.36
CA SER A 86 -6.38 -3.65 -10.26
C SER A 86 -5.91 -2.31 -10.80
N VAL A 87 -6.84 -1.46 -11.25
CA VAL A 87 -6.52 -0.11 -11.70
C VAL A 87 -6.01 0.75 -10.54
N PHE A 88 -6.65 0.68 -9.38
CA PHE A 88 -6.23 1.37 -8.16
C PHE A 88 -4.76 1.04 -7.81
N TRP A 89 -4.39 -0.25 -7.77
CA TRP A 89 -3.03 -0.69 -7.46
C TRP A 89 -2.01 -0.27 -8.52
N ILE A 90 -2.35 -0.32 -9.81
CA ILE A 90 -1.47 0.14 -10.89
C ILE A 90 -1.22 1.66 -10.77
N CYS A 91 -2.28 2.45 -10.61
CA CYS A 91 -2.17 3.91 -10.53
C CYS A 91 -1.35 4.39 -9.33
N GLN A 92 -1.29 3.60 -8.28
CA GLN A 92 -0.48 3.86 -7.10
C GLN A 92 0.95 3.33 -7.26
N ALA A 93 1.12 2.11 -7.78
CA ALA A 93 2.42 1.44 -7.88
C ALA A 93 3.36 2.13 -8.88
N ILE A 94 2.84 2.66 -9.99
CA ILE A 94 3.66 3.31 -11.01
C ILE A 94 4.38 4.56 -10.48
N PRO A 95 3.70 5.60 -9.96
CA PRO A 95 4.38 6.80 -9.49
C PRO A 95 5.33 6.54 -8.34
N VAL A 96 4.95 5.68 -7.39
CA VAL A 96 5.81 5.39 -6.24
C VAL A 96 7.04 4.60 -6.65
N THR A 97 6.95 3.67 -7.61
CA THR A 97 8.12 2.95 -8.12
C THR A 97 9.13 3.91 -8.73
N VAL A 98 8.68 4.90 -9.48
CA VAL A 98 9.54 5.95 -10.04
C VAL A 98 10.26 6.69 -8.92
N LEU A 99 9.56 7.11 -7.89
CA LEU A 99 10.16 7.84 -6.77
C LEU A 99 11.12 6.99 -5.92
N LEU A 100 10.79 5.72 -5.67
CA LEU A 100 11.63 4.84 -4.86
C LEU A 100 12.85 4.32 -5.62
N MET A 101 12.69 3.90 -6.88
CA MET A 101 13.79 3.32 -7.65
C MET A 101 14.70 4.37 -8.29
N PHE A 102 14.12 5.45 -8.77
CA PHE A 102 14.84 6.50 -9.49
C PHE A 102 14.92 7.83 -8.69
N GLY A 103 14.60 7.80 -7.40
CA GLY A 103 14.62 8.95 -6.51
C GLY A 103 15.92 9.76 -6.58
N PRO A 104 17.12 9.15 -6.46
CA PRO A 104 18.37 9.89 -6.57
C PRO A 104 18.54 10.61 -7.91
N VAL A 105 18.15 9.96 -9.02
CA VAL A 105 18.22 10.53 -10.38
C VAL A 105 17.25 11.71 -10.51
N LEU A 106 16.03 11.55 -10.00
CA LEU A 106 15.00 12.60 -10.03
C LEU A 106 15.41 13.81 -9.19
N ILE A 107 15.88 13.58 -7.96
CA ILE A 107 16.29 14.65 -7.03
C ILE A 107 17.48 15.40 -7.62
N GLY A 108 18.47 14.70 -8.15
CA GLY A 108 19.62 15.34 -8.83
C GLY A 108 19.19 16.17 -10.03
N ALA A 109 18.22 15.70 -10.84
CA ALA A 109 17.67 16.43 -11.98
C ALA A 109 16.80 17.65 -11.59
N LEU A 110 16.26 17.67 -10.38
CA LEU A 110 15.51 18.80 -9.82
C LEU A 110 16.42 19.95 -9.34
N GLY A 111 17.74 19.84 -9.48
CA GLY A 111 18.69 20.92 -9.20
C GLY A 111 19.33 20.88 -7.81
N THR A 112 19.16 19.80 -7.06
CA THR A 112 19.89 19.55 -5.83
C THR A 112 21.26 18.99 -6.18
N SER A 113 22.33 19.75 -6.03
CA SER A 113 23.63 19.42 -6.60
C SER A 113 24.61 18.71 -5.65
N ASN A 114 24.19 18.32 -4.45
CA ASN A 114 25.04 17.70 -3.45
C ASN A 114 24.53 16.33 -3.01
N PHE A 115 25.35 15.29 -3.18
CA PHE A 115 25.04 13.91 -2.78
C PHE A 115 24.53 13.78 -1.33
N ASP A 116 25.11 14.50 -0.39
CA ASP A 116 24.66 14.50 1.01
C ASP A 116 23.23 15.05 1.17
N THR A 117 22.85 16.05 0.37
CA THR A 117 21.51 16.64 0.36
C THR A 117 20.50 15.68 -0.27
N ASP A 118 20.86 15.02 -1.36
CA ASP A 118 19.98 14.10 -2.11
C ASP A 118 19.63 12.88 -1.28
N VAL A 119 20.61 12.28 -0.60
CA VAL A 119 20.40 11.16 0.31
C VAL A 119 19.59 11.60 1.54
N GLY A 120 19.85 12.79 2.07
CA GLY A 120 19.07 13.37 3.17
C GLY A 120 17.59 13.55 2.80
N GLN A 121 17.31 13.99 1.57
CA GLN A 121 15.94 14.13 1.06
C GLN A 121 15.24 12.77 0.93
N LEU A 122 15.93 11.71 0.46
CA LEU A 122 15.38 10.37 0.39
C LEU A 122 15.03 9.83 1.78
N VAL A 123 15.95 9.94 2.74
CA VAL A 123 15.72 9.51 4.13
C VAL A 123 14.53 10.26 4.74
N LEU A 124 14.41 11.56 4.47
CA LEU A 124 13.28 12.36 4.92
C LEU A 124 11.96 11.86 4.29
N THR A 125 11.95 11.63 2.99
CA THR A 125 10.79 11.13 2.25
C THR A 125 10.33 9.77 2.78
N ASP A 126 11.26 8.84 3.00
CA ASP A 126 10.96 7.52 3.56
C ASP A 126 10.47 7.61 5.01
N SER A 127 10.98 8.57 5.79
CA SER A 127 10.48 8.83 7.13
C SER A 127 9.04 9.33 7.12
N PHE A 128 8.66 10.20 6.21
CA PHE A 128 7.27 10.66 6.05
C PHE A 128 6.36 9.54 5.53
N PHE A 129 6.85 8.65 4.68
CA PHE A 129 6.12 7.44 4.30
C PHE A 129 5.79 6.57 5.52
N LEU A 130 6.77 6.33 6.40
CA LEU A 130 6.57 5.59 7.64
C LEU A 130 5.57 6.29 8.57
N ILE A 131 5.70 7.62 8.74
CA ILE A 131 4.76 8.41 9.55
C ILE A 131 3.34 8.30 8.98
N GLY A 132 3.17 8.39 7.65
CA GLY A 132 1.89 8.22 6.98
C GLY A 132 1.28 6.83 7.22
N SER A 133 2.09 5.78 7.12
CA SER A 133 1.65 4.40 7.38
C SER A 133 1.22 4.20 8.84
N LEU A 134 1.93 4.80 9.80
CA LEU A 134 1.55 4.78 11.21
C LEU A 134 0.29 5.60 11.48
N ALA A 135 0.14 6.76 10.85
CA ALA A 135 -1.05 7.59 10.95
C ALA A 135 -2.30 6.87 10.40
N ALA A 136 -2.12 6.04 9.37
CA ALA A 136 -3.19 5.24 8.80
C ALA A 136 -3.87 4.30 9.82
N ILE A 137 -3.13 3.82 10.84
CA ILE A 137 -3.67 2.99 11.93
C ILE A 137 -4.82 3.72 12.65
N LYS A 138 -4.72 5.04 12.78
CA LYS A 138 -5.78 5.88 13.39
C LYS A 138 -6.78 6.39 12.36
N ILE A 139 -6.33 6.77 11.17
CA ILE A 139 -7.18 7.38 10.13
C ILE A 139 -8.15 6.34 9.55
N VAL A 140 -7.63 5.19 9.13
CA VAL A 140 -8.39 4.17 8.41
C VAL A 140 -9.59 3.64 9.19
N PRO A 141 -9.55 3.36 10.51
CA PRO A 141 -10.73 2.92 11.25
C PRO A 141 -11.81 4.00 11.46
N HIS A 142 -11.44 5.28 11.45
CA HIS A 142 -12.36 6.38 11.80
C HIS A 142 -13.04 7.01 10.60
N PHE A 143 -12.45 6.89 9.41
CA PHE A 143 -12.97 7.48 8.19
C PHE A 143 -13.48 6.41 7.22
N ALA A 144 -14.46 6.79 6.40
CA ALA A 144 -14.92 5.98 5.28
C ALA A 144 -13.77 5.74 4.29
N ARG A 145 -13.72 4.57 3.64
CA ARG A 145 -12.59 4.18 2.79
C ARG A 145 -12.48 5.06 1.55
N ARG A 146 -13.63 5.32 0.91
CA ARG A 146 -13.68 6.10 -0.32
C ARG A 146 -13.12 7.52 -0.18
N PRO A 147 -13.51 8.35 0.81
CA PRO A 147 -12.91 9.66 1.01
C PRO A 147 -11.40 9.61 1.22
N VAL A 148 -10.89 8.65 2.01
CA VAL A 148 -9.44 8.53 2.26
C VAL A 148 -8.69 8.24 0.95
N ILE A 149 -9.19 7.33 0.11
CA ILE A 149 -8.62 7.01 -1.20
C ILE A 149 -8.61 8.26 -2.09
N LEU A 150 -9.70 9.02 -2.12
CA LEU A 150 -9.79 10.23 -2.95
C LEU A 150 -8.81 11.31 -2.47
N TRP A 151 -8.76 11.59 -1.17
CA TRP A 151 -7.82 12.58 -0.63
C TRP A 151 -6.37 12.20 -0.88
N THR A 152 -6.00 10.95 -0.66
CA THR A 152 -4.62 10.50 -0.87
C THR A 152 -4.21 10.58 -2.34
N PHE A 153 -5.02 10.11 -3.29
CA PHE A 153 -4.73 10.26 -4.72
C PHE A 153 -4.70 11.72 -5.17
N GLY A 154 -5.63 12.54 -4.69
CA GLY A 154 -5.66 13.97 -5.00
C GLY A 154 -4.40 14.69 -4.54
N ILE A 155 -3.98 14.48 -3.28
CA ILE A 155 -2.76 15.07 -2.74
C ILE A 155 -1.52 14.57 -3.50
N MET A 156 -1.44 13.26 -3.80
CA MET A 156 -0.34 12.69 -4.58
C MET A 156 -0.25 13.32 -5.98
N ALA A 157 -1.37 13.44 -6.68
CA ALA A 157 -1.42 14.04 -8.01
C ALA A 157 -0.99 15.51 -7.99
N VAL A 158 -1.50 16.30 -7.04
CA VAL A 158 -1.16 17.72 -6.88
C VAL A 158 0.32 17.89 -6.51
N SER A 159 0.83 17.08 -5.59
CA SER A 159 2.25 17.13 -5.19
C SER A 159 3.19 16.89 -6.38
N LEU A 160 2.90 15.87 -7.21
CA LEU A 160 3.71 15.58 -8.40
C LEU A 160 3.57 16.66 -9.48
N ALA A 161 2.37 17.21 -9.67
CA ALA A 161 2.14 18.29 -10.63
C ALA A 161 2.90 19.57 -10.22
N LEU A 162 2.86 19.93 -8.94
CA LEU A 162 3.61 21.08 -8.41
C LEU A 162 5.12 20.86 -8.42
N LEU A 163 5.59 19.61 -8.41
CA LEU A 163 7.00 19.27 -8.49
C LEU A 163 7.54 19.35 -9.94
N SER A 164 6.67 19.36 -10.95
CA SER A 164 7.07 19.32 -12.35
C SER A 164 7.94 20.51 -12.83
N PRO A 165 7.80 21.77 -12.32
CA PRO A 165 8.69 22.88 -12.69
C PRO A 165 10.13 22.75 -12.14
N GLY A 166 10.41 21.74 -11.38
CA GLY A 166 11.64 21.23 -10.76
C GLY A 166 12.78 22.22 -10.58
N GLN A 167 13.45 22.59 -11.65
CA GLN A 167 14.65 23.45 -11.61
C GLN A 167 14.40 24.88 -11.11
N VAL A 168 13.16 25.33 -11.08
CA VAL A 168 12.77 26.67 -10.57
C VAL A 168 12.44 26.63 -9.09
N LEU A 169 12.25 25.43 -8.53
CA LEU A 169 11.84 25.24 -7.15
C LEU A 169 13.06 25.25 -6.22
N THR A 170 12.89 25.82 -5.02
CA THR A 170 13.92 25.71 -3.97
C THR A 170 13.96 24.30 -3.41
N ASN A 171 15.13 23.86 -2.94
CA ASN A 171 15.30 22.54 -2.33
C ASN A 171 14.29 22.28 -1.20
N PHE A 172 13.93 23.31 -0.44
CA PHE A 172 12.92 23.21 0.62
C PHE A 172 11.55 22.84 0.06
N VAL A 173 11.12 23.44 -1.05
CA VAL A 173 9.82 23.16 -1.69
C VAL A 173 9.82 21.74 -2.27
N VAL A 174 10.92 21.32 -2.90
CA VAL A 174 11.07 19.94 -3.40
C VAL A 174 10.93 18.93 -2.26
N CYS A 175 11.68 19.11 -1.16
CA CYS A 175 11.56 18.26 0.03
C CYS A 175 10.15 18.24 0.60
N LEU A 176 9.51 19.39 0.71
CA LEU A 176 8.16 19.51 1.25
C LEU A 176 7.15 18.73 0.40
N LEU A 177 7.18 18.91 -0.93
CA LEU A 177 6.26 18.25 -1.85
C LEU A 177 6.47 16.73 -1.88
N LEU A 178 7.72 16.26 -1.87
CA LEU A 178 8.05 14.84 -1.77
C LEU A 178 7.57 14.25 -0.43
N SER A 179 7.73 14.98 0.67
CA SER A 179 7.28 14.55 1.99
C SER A 179 5.74 14.45 2.07
N ILE A 180 5.03 15.41 1.48
CA ILE A 180 3.56 15.40 1.40
C ILE A 180 3.09 14.21 0.56
N TYR A 181 3.73 13.97 -0.58
CA TYR A 181 3.46 12.79 -1.41
C TYR A 181 3.67 11.50 -0.62
N ALA A 182 4.83 11.35 0.02
CA ALA A 182 5.20 10.16 0.77
C ALA A 182 4.25 9.88 1.95
N LEU A 183 3.86 10.92 2.68
CA LEU A 183 2.89 10.80 3.77
C LEU A 183 1.53 10.31 3.26
N SER A 184 1.05 10.87 2.15
CA SER A 184 -0.22 10.47 1.53
C SER A 184 -0.16 9.04 1.00
N TYR A 185 0.94 8.67 0.35
CA TYR A 185 1.19 7.31 -0.09
C TYR A 185 1.28 6.33 1.09
N GLY A 186 1.90 6.72 2.20
CA GLY A 186 1.97 5.92 3.42
C GLY A 186 0.57 5.58 3.97
N VAL A 187 -0.34 6.54 3.99
CA VAL A 187 -1.74 6.29 4.38
C VAL A 187 -2.41 5.33 3.39
N GLN A 188 -2.21 5.54 2.10
CA GLN A 188 -2.85 4.75 1.04
C GLN A 188 -2.34 3.31 1.00
N SER A 189 -1.05 3.06 1.27
CA SER A 189 -0.44 1.72 1.25
C SER A 189 -1.08 0.75 2.25
N VAL A 190 -1.63 1.24 3.35
CA VAL A 190 -2.36 0.42 4.32
C VAL A 190 -3.71 -0.04 3.73
N LEU A 191 -4.34 0.80 2.89
CA LEU A 191 -5.59 0.45 2.22
C LEU A 191 -5.41 -0.64 1.17
N ASP A 192 -4.20 -0.88 0.66
CA ASP A 192 -3.91 -1.98 -0.29
C ASP A 192 -4.31 -3.34 0.26
N TYR A 193 -4.19 -3.53 1.56
CA TYR A 193 -4.53 -4.80 2.21
C TYR A 193 -5.87 -4.76 2.95
N VAL A 194 -6.18 -3.64 3.59
CA VAL A 194 -7.41 -3.49 4.37
C VAL A 194 -8.64 -3.44 3.46
N TYR A 195 -8.59 -2.65 2.41
CA TYR A 195 -9.74 -2.43 1.53
C TYR A 195 -10.15 -3.68 0.74
N PRO A 196 -9.25 -4.45 0.08
CA PRO A 196 -9.62 -5.74 -0.50
C PRO A 196 -10.11 -6.76 0.53
N ALA A 197 -9.56 -6.72 1.76
CA ALA A 197 -10.00 -7.62 2.83
C ALA A 197 -11.45 -7.38 3.25
N GLU A 198 -11.96 -6.17 3.10
CA GLU A 198 -13.34 -5.78 3.38
C GLU A 198 -14.27 -6.07 2.18
N LEU A 199 -13.76 -5.99 0.96
CA LEU A 199 -14.56 -6.17 -0.28
C LEU A 199 -14.72 -7.63 -0.70
N PHE A 200 -13.73 -8.49 -0.43
CA PHE A 200 -13.77 -9.88 -0.84
C PHE A 200 -14.12 -10.82 0.31
N PRO A 201 -14.99 -11.81 0.06
CA PRO A 201 -15.24 -12.90 1.01
C PRO A 201 -13.94 -13.63 1.36
N THR A 202 -13.83 -14.13 2.60
CA THR A 202 -12.64 -14.82 3.10
C THR A 202 -12.16 -15.98 2.22
N SER A 203 -13.11 -16.68 1.56
CA SER A 203 -12.83 -17.84 0.69
C SER A 203 -12.02 -17.50 -0.57
N ILE A 204 -12.15 -16.28 -1.12
CA ILE A 204 -11.48 -15.85 -2.37
C ILE A 204 -10.48 -14.72 -2.14
N ARG A 205 -10.39 -14.19 -0.92
CA ARG A 205 -9.57 -13.02 -0.58
C ARG A 205 -8.10 -13.18 -0.96
N SER A 206 -7.50 -14.31 -0.60
CA SER A 206 -6.08 -14.58 -0.90
C SER A 206 -5.83 -14.67 -2.40
N THR A 207 -6.74 -15.29 -3.16
CA THR A 207 -6.65 -15.36 -4.62
C THR A 207 -6.79 -13.97 -5.25
N ALA A 208 -7.76 -13.17 -4.77
CA ALA A 208 -7.94 -11.80 -5.23
C ALA A 208 -6.70 -10.94 -4.97
N LEU A 209 -6.14 -10.97 -3.74
CA LEU A 209 -4.90 -10.27 -3.41
C LEU A 209 -3.71 -10.73 -4.25
N GLY A 210 -3.61 -12.03 -4.54
CA GLY A 210 -2.57 -12.57 -5.44
C GLY A 210 -2.68 -12.01 -6.85
N ILE A 211 -3.90 -11.93 -7.41
CA ILE A 211 -4.14 -11.35 -8.73
C ILE A 211 -3.81 -9.85 -8.73
N LEU A 212 -4.27 -9.08 -7.73
CA LEU A 212 -3.97 -7.65 -7.60
C LEU A 212 -2.47 -7.40 -7.53
N GLY A 213 -1.76 -8.18 -6.71
CA GLY A 213 -0.30 -8.12 -6.62
C GLY A 213 0.38 -8.41 -7.96
N SER A 214 -0.05 -9.45 -8.68
CA SER A 214 0.51 -9.81 -9.99
C SER A 214 0.29 -8.71 -11.02
N VAL A 215 -0.92 -8.17 -11.09
CA VAL A 215 -1.28 -7.09 -12.02
C VAL A 215 -0.47 -5.82 -11.72
N SER A 216 -0.31 -5.44 -10.45
CA SER A 216 0.51 -4.28 -10.10
C SER A 216 1.97 -4.46 -10.49
N ARG A 217 2.53 -5.67 -10.40
CA ARG A 217 3.91 -5.96 -10.82
C ARG A 217 4.12 -5.82 -12.33
N VAL A 218 3.09 -6.11 -13.14
CA VAL A 218 3.15 -5.80 -14.58
C VAL A 218 3.28 -4.28 -14.80
N GLY A 219 2.53 -3.46 -14.08
CA GLY A 219 2.67 -2.00 -14.13
C GLY A 219 4.06 -1.53 -13.70
N VAL A 220 4.59 -2.07 -12.60
CA VAL A 220 5.95 -1.79 -12.12
C VAL A 220 6.99 -2.18 -13.17
N PHE A 221 6.87 -3.35 -13.79
CA PHE A 221 7.78 -3.81 -14.84
C PHE A 221 7.80 -2.85 -16.04
N VAL A 222 6.63 -2.46 -16.53
CA VAL A 222 6.51 -1.53 -17.66
C VAL A 222 7.17 -0.18 -17.34
N VAL A 223 6.92 0.37 -16.16
CA VAL A 223 7.50 1.67 -15.80
C VAL A 223 9.01 1.57 -15.55
N THR A 224 9.49 0.49 -14.95
CA THR A 224 10.93 0.31 -14.71
C THR A 224 11.73 0.25 -16.02
N LEU A 225 11.20 -0.40 -17.06
CA LEU A 225 11.83 -0.44 -18.39
C LEU A 225 11.62 0.89 -19.15
N GLY A 226 10.45 1.48 -19.05
CA GLY A 226 10.11 2.69 -19.82
C GLY A 226 10.67 3.98 -19.23
N PHE A 227 10.94 4.03 -17.92
CA PHE A 227 11.38 5.26 -17.25
C PHE A 227 12.67 5.84 -17.81
N PRO A 228 13.78 5.09 -18.01
CA PRO A 228 15.01 5.67 -18.56
C PRO A 228 14.77 6.32 -19.92
N MET A 229 14.04 5.66 -20.82
CA MET A 229 13.71 6.19 -22.15
C MET A 229 12.83 7.46 -22.05
N ALA A 230 11.84 7.45 -21.18
CA ALA A 230 10.97 8.60 -20.95
C ALA A 230 11.75 9.77 -20.32
N PHE A 231 12.65 9.48 -19.38
CA PHE A 231 13.47 10.48 -18.72
C PHE A 231 14.45 11.17 -19.68
N GLU A 232 15.15 10.39 -20.51
CA GLU A 232 16.08 10.91 -21.50
C GLU A 232 15.37 11.68 -22.63
N GLY A 233 14.22 11.19 -23.08
CA GLY A 233 13.49 11.79 -24.21
C GLY A 233 12.61 12.98 -23.83
N LEU A 234 11.97 12.95 -22.66
CA LEU A 234 10.95 13.93 -22.26
C LEU A 234 11.40 14.84 -21.12
N GLY A 235 12.45 14.47 -20.39
CA GLY A 235 12.95 15.19 -19.23
C GLY A 235 12.13 14.97 -17.95
N VAL A 236 12.68 15.44 -16.83
CA VAL A 236 12.13 15.25 -15.49
C VAL A 236 10.72 15.82 -15.31
N SER A 237 10.47 17.01 -15.86
CA SER A 237 9.16 17.69 -15.73
C SER A 237 8.03 16.86 -16.34
N SER A 238 8.25 16.33 -17.54
CA SER A 238 7.25 15.51 -18.24
C SER A 238 6.99 14.19 -17.52
N VAL A 239 8.03 13.55 -16.98
CA VAL A 239 7.89 12.31 -16.19
C VAL A 239 7.05 12.54 -14.93
N LEU A 240 7.29 13.65 -14.23
CA LEU A 240 6.50 14.02 -13.04
C LEU A 240 5.04 14.32 -13.40
N LEU A 241 4.79 14.99 -14.52
CA LEU A 241 3.43 15.23 -15.03
C LEU A 241 2.72 13.93 -15.42
N ILE A 242 3.42 12.98 -16.03
CA ILE A 242 2.87 11.64 -16.30
C ILE A 242 2.49 10.94 -14.99
N GLY A 243 3.35 10.99 -13.98
CA GLY A 243 3.05 10.46 -12.66
C GLY A 243 1.83 11.12 -12.01
N ALA A 244 1.73 12.46 -12.13
CA ALA A 244 0.57 13.23 -11.68
C ALA A 244 -0.71 12.83 -12.41
N ALA A 245 -0.65 12.67 -13.74
CA ALA A 245 -1.78 12.26 -14.57
C ALA A 245 -2.26 10.83 -14.20
N ILE A 246 -1.35 9.89 -13.94
CA ILE A 246 -1.67 8.53 -13.50
C ILE A 246 -2.36 8.57 -12.12
N SER A 247 -1.84 9.37 -11.18
CA SER A 247 -2.45 9.53 -9.85
C SER A 247 -3.83 10.19 -9.96
N MET A 248 -3.99 11.20 -10.83
CA MET A 248 -5.28 11.83 -11.11
C MET A 248 -6.27 10.85 -11.77
N PHE A 249 -5.81 9.99 -12.66
CA PHE A 249 -6.63 8.92 -13.21
C PHE A 249 -7.10 7.96 -12.12
N GLY A 250 -6.22 7.57 -11.20
CA GLY A 250 -6.58 6.79 -10.01
C GLY A 250 -7.65 7.49 -9.15
N PHE A 251 -7.53 8.82 -8.97
CA PHE A 251 -8.55 9.64 -8.31
C PHE A 251 -9.91 9.56 -9.00
N VAL A 252 -9.94 9.82 -10.32
CA VAL A 252 -11.20 9.82 -11.12
C VAL A 252 -11.86 8.43 -11.10
N ILE A 253 -11.09 7.37 -11.33
CA ILE A 253 -11.62 6.00 -11.29
C ILE A 253 -12.15 5.65 -9.90
N SER A 254 -11.46 6.08 -8.83
CA SER A 254 -11.93 5.85 -7.47
C SER A 254 -13.16 6.69 -7.14
N TRP A 255 -13.25 7.91 -7.66
CA TRP A 255 -14.46 8.74 -7.51
C TRP A 255 -15.69 8.11 -8.18
N LEU A 256 -15.52 7.48 -9.35
CA LEU A 256 -16.62 6.88 -10.10
C LEU A 256 -16.99 5.48 -9.60
N PHE A 257 -16.02 4.65 -9.23
CA PHE A 257 -16.20 3.22 -9.06
C PHE A 257 -15.84 2.67 -7.67
N ALA A 258 -15.22 3.47 -6.76
CA ALA A 258 -14.86 2.94 -5.44
C ALA A 258 -16.11 2.57 -4.64
N PRO A 259 -16.34 1.27 -4.35
CA PRO A 259 -17.42 0.85 -3.49
C PRO A 259 -17.11 1.23 -2.03
N GLU A 260 -18.11 1.70 -1.30
CA GLU A 260 -17.98 1.88 0.14
C GLU A 260 -18.31 0.53 0.81
N PRO A 261 -17.38 -0.09 1.55
CA PRO A 261 -17.69 -1.27 2.34
C PRO A 261 -18.77 -0.91 3.34
N SER A 262 -19.81 -1.75 3.45
CA SER A 262 -20.93 -1.47 4.35
C SER A 262 -20.45 -1.36 5.80
N HIS A 263 -20.46 -0.16 6.33
CA HIS A 263 -20.00 0.23 7.68
C HIS A 263 -20.80 -0.43 8.84
N HIS A 264 -21.81 -1.26 8.50
CA HIS A 264 -22.76 -1.76 9.48
C HIS A 264 -22.24 -2.81 10.46
N SER A 265 -21.10 -3.44 10.20
CA SER A 265 -20.57 -4.45 11.14
C SER A 265 -19.86 -3.85 12.36
N TRP A 266 -19.14 -2.75 12.18
CA TRP A 266 -18.32 -2.12 13.24
C TRP A 266 -19.13 -1.22 14.19
N VAL A 267 -20.08 -0.45 13.65
CA VAL A 267 -20.96 0.43 14.46
C VAL A 267 -21.91 -0.41 15.32
N ARG A 268 -22.35 -1.56 14.81
CA ARG A 268 -23.23 -2.46 15.55
C ARG A 268 -22.52 -3.14 16.73
N SER A 269 -21.24 -3.48 16.60
CA SER A 269 -20.46 -4.06 17.70
C SER A 269 -20.12 -3.03 18.79
N LYS A 270 -19.95 -1.75 18.42
CA LYS A 270 -19.68 -0.68 19.37
C LYS A 270 -20.93 -0.32 20.20
N ASN A 271 -22.08 -0.25 19.56
CA ASN A 271 -23.36 0.03 20.25
C ASN A 271 -23.81 -1.12 21.18
N ILE A 272 -23.38 -2.35 20.90
CA ILE A 272 -23.66 -3.48 21.80
C ILE A 272 -22.75 -3.42 23.03
N ARG A 273 -21.50 -2.94 22.90
CA ARG A 273 -20.58 -2.77 24.06
C ARG A 273 -20.90 -1.57 24.94
N GLU A 274 -21.55 -0.56 24.41
CA GLU A 274 -21.95 0.63 25.20
C GLU A 274 -23.31 0.45 25.93
N ASN A 275 -24.06 -0.61 25.58
CA ASN A 275 -25.36 -0.94 26.19
C ASN A 275 -25.35 -2.21 27.06
N THR A 276 -24.17 -2.79 27.33
CA THR A 276 -23.95 -3.85 28.32
C THR A 276 -22.99 -3.39 29.41
#